data_dc13850b672a41b8dd00c726fe88a3f3
#
_entry.id   dc13850b672a41b8dd00c726fe88a3f3
#
_cell.length_a   1.000
_cell.length_b   1.000
_cell.length_c   1.000
_cell.angle_alpha   90.00
_cell.angle_beta   90.00
_cell.angle_gamma   90.00
#
_symmetry.space_group_name_H-M   'P 1'
#
loop_
_entity.id
_entity.type
_entity.pdbx_description
1 polymer ?
#
loop_
_entity_poly.entity_id
_entity_poly.type
_entity_poly.pdbx_seq_one_letter_code
_entity_poly.pdbx_strand_id
1 'polypeptide(L)'
;MRFPRSSLLPRRSVVGLLAAALAAPILAATPVQGFKVVNSYPHDPDAFTQGLFFHDGFLFEGTGLRGRSSIRKVEIESGKVVQQVDLPADVFGEGISQWGDRLIGITWTEQTAYVLDLKTFKLWRKFSYPGEGWGLTHSDKELVMSDGSPELRFLDPNTFKEQRRVRVTADGKPVDQLNELEWVEGEVLANVWMTDRIARIDPKTGRVTGWIDLSGLLPGNQRPNPDAVLNGIAYDAKKKRLFVTGKLWPKLFEIQLTKQR
;
A
#
# COMPACT_ATOMS: atom_id res chain seq x y z
N MET A 1 -27.02 -59.70 75.78
CA MET A 1 -27.72 -58.87 74.82
C MET A 1 -26.70 -58.08 74.01
N ARG A 2 -26.52 -58.39 72.72
CA ARG A 2 -25.56 -57.70 71.83
C ARG A 2 -26.37 -56.92 70.80
N PHE A 3 -26.14 -55.62 70.70
CA PHE A 3 -26.71 -54.72 69.66
C PHE A 3 -25.84 -54.72 68.43
N PRO A 4 -26.41 -54.70 67.16
CA PRO A 4 -25.61 -54.65 65.96
C PRO A 4 -25.20 -53.23 65.58
N ARG A 5 -23.94 -53.14 65.11
CA ARG A 5 -23.37 -51.90 64.56
C ARG A 5 -23.89 -51.63 63.15
N SER A 6 -24.47 -50.46 62.95
CA SER A 6 -24.83 -49.91 61.66
C SER A 6 -23.62 -49.38 60.93
N SER A 7 -23.34 -49.90 59.74
CA SER A 7 -22.30 -49.43 58.83
C SER A 7 -22.80 -48.25 57.99
N LEU A 8 -22.20 -47.07 58.17
CA LEU A 8 -22.43 -45.91 57.29
C LEU A 8 -21.51 -46.00 56.06
N LEU A 9 -22.10 -46.06 54.86
CA LEU A 9 -21.41 -45.96 53.57
C LEU A 9 -21.07 -44.51 53.27
N PRO A 10 -19.88 -44.20 52.70
CA PRO A 10 -19.53 -42.84 52.36
C PRO A 10 -20.22 -42.42 51.04
N ARG A 11 -20.88 -41.27 51.08
CA ARG A 11 -21.40 -40.59 49.87
C ARG A 11 -20.23 -40.09 49.00
N ARG A 12 -20.05 -40.65 47.80
CA ARG A 12 -19.15 -40.15 46.79
C ARG A 12 -19.80 -38.91 46.12
N SER A 13 -19.20 -37.75 46.39
CA SER A 13 -19.54 -36.50 45.66
C SER A 13 -18.91 -36.58 44.27
N VAL A 14 -19.75 -36.62 43.24
CA VAL A 14 -19.30 -36.49 41.83
C VAL A 14 -19.20 -34.98 41.55
N VAL A 15 -17.96 -34.47 41.52
CA VAL A 15 -17.69 -33.11 41.03
C VAL A 15 -17.70 -33.15 39.50
N GLY A 16 -18.79 -32.69 38.90
CA GLY A 16 -18.86 -32.54 37.45
C GLY A 16 -18.00 -31.34 37.02
N LEU A 17 -16.91 -31.58 36.31
CA LEU A 17 -16.20 -30.54 35.57
C LEU A 17 -17.04 -30.11 34.39
N LEU A 18 -17.61 -28.91 34.45
CA LEU A 18 -18.12 -28.19 33.30
C LEU A 18 -16.91 -27.66 32.47
N ALA A 19 -16.58 -28.31 31.39
CA ALA A 19 -15.65 -27.77 30.40
C ALA A 19 -16.40 -26.67 29.60
N ALA A 20 -16.11 -25.41 29.92
CA ALA A 20 -16.54 -24.28 29.10
C ALA A 20 -15.76 -24.30 27.79
N ALA A 21 -16.38 -24.73 26.70
CA ALA A 21 -15.84 -24.59 25.36
C ALA A 21 -15.83 -23.11 25.00
N LEU A 22 -14.64 -22.47 25.03
CA LEU A 22 -14.43 -21.14 24.46
C LEU A 22 -14.59 -21.25 22.95
N ALA A 23 -15.74 -20.85 22.44
CA ALA A 23 -15.94 -20.66 20.99
C ALA A 23 -14.97 -19.56 20.52
N ALA A 24 -13.95 -19.92 19.76
CA ALA A 24 -13.11 -18.94 19.07
C ALA A 24 -14.00 -18.10 18.15
N PRO A 25 -13.87 -16.78 18.13
CA PRO A 25 -14.63 -15.95 17.21
C PRO A 25 -14.28 -16.36 15.77
N ILE A 26 -15.28 -16.74 15.00
CA ILE A 26 -15.13 -16.91 13.54
C ILE A 26 -14.85 -15.51 13.00
N LEU A 27 -13.60 -15.21 12.68
CA LEU A 27 -13.24 -14.00 11.97
C LEU A 27 -13.91 -14.08 10.59
N ALA A 28 -14.82 -13.14 10.33
CA ALA A 28 -15.39 -13.00 9.00
C ALA A 28 -14.26 -12.74 7.99
N ALA A 29 -14.34 -13.35 6.81
CA ALA A 29 -13.35 -13.16 5.75
C ALA A 29 -13.22 -11.67 5.40
N THR A 30 -12.01 -11.25 5.09
CA THR A 30 -11.73 -9.85 4.70
C THR A 30 -12.56 -9.49 3.46
N PRO A 31 -13.41 -8.44 3.51
CA PRO A 31 -14.34 -8.11 2.43
C PRO A 31 -13.60 -7.70 1.15
N VAL A 32 -14.24 -7.94 -0.01
CA VAL A 32 -13.71 -7.58 -1.31
C VAL A 32 -14.64 -6.58 -1.99
N GLN A 33 -14.06 -5.50 -2.52
CA GLN A 33 -14.74 -4.51 -3.36
C GLN A 33 -14.26 -4.66 -4.80
N GLY A 34 -15.18 -4.50 -5.74
CA GLY A 34 -14.86 -4.30 -7.14
C GLY A 34 -14.81 -2.81 -7.47
N PHE A 35 -14.85 -2.49 -8.74
CA PHE A 35 -14.73 -1.13 -9.25
C PHE A 35 -15.73 -0.84 -10.38
N LYS A 36 -15.91 0.46 -10.66
CA LYS A 36 -16.45 0.99 -11.92
C LYS A 36 -15.45 1.98 -12.46
N VAL A 37 -15.14 1.92 -13.75
CA VAL A 37 -14.36 2.96 -14.42
C VAL A 37 -15.27 4.18 -14.61
N VAL A 38 -14.84 5.32 -14.09
CA VAL A 38 -15.50 6.62 -14.25
C VAL A 38 -14.95 7.31 -15.49
N ASN A 39 -13.61 7.38 -15.60
CA ASN A 39 -12.88 7.94 -16.74
C ASN A 39 -11.62 7.12 -17.02
N SER A 40 -11.10 7.27 -18.22
CA SER A 40 -9.78 6.76 -18.58
C SER A 40 -9.02 7.83 -19.34
N TYR A 41 -7.77 8.02 -18.99
CA TYR A 41 -6.89 9.06 -19.52
C TYR A 41 -5.67 8.42 -20.19
N PRO A 42 -5.00 9.13 -21.10
CA PRO A 42 -3.72 8.69 -21.64
C PRO A 42 -2.68 8.55 -20.52
N HIS A 43 -1.85 7.54 -20.62
CA HIS A 43 -0.69 7.34 -19.75
C HIS A 43 0.48 6.89 -20.63
N ASP A 44 1.69 7.27 -20.24
CA ASP A 44 2.90 6.96 -20.99
C ASP A 44 3.21 5.45 -20.94
N PRO A 45 3.11 4.72 -22.08
CA PRO A 45 3.36 3.28 -22.10
C PRO A 45 4.82 2.89 -21.85
N ASP A 46 5.75 3.86 -21.84
CA ASP A 46 7.15 3.65 -21.49
C ASP A 46 7.42 3.92 -20.00
N ALA A 47 6.43 4.40 -19.24
CA ALA A 47 6.55 4.64 -17.81
C ALA A 47 6.55 3.32 -17.01
N PHE A 48 7.68 2.98 -16.43
CA PHE A 48 7.76 1.91 -15.44
C PHE A 48 7.37 2.45 -14.06
N THR A 49 6.05 2.67 -13.86
CA THR A 49 5.48 3.37 -12.70
C THR A 49 5.80 2.65 -11.41
N GLN A 50 6.42 3.37 -10.47
CA GLN A 50 6.82 2.88 -9.16
C GLN A 50 6.21 3.70 -8.00
N GLY A 51 5.78 4.93 -8.27
CA GLY A 51 5.11 5.77 -7.30
C GLY A 51 4.17 6.74 -8.00
N LEU A 52 3.05 7.05 -7.36
CA LEU A 52 2.05 7.96 -7.91
C LEU A 52 1.37 8.71 -6.77
N PHE A 53 1.12 10.01 -6.93
CA PHE A 53 0.21 10.74 -6.06
C PHE A 53 -0.43 11.92 -6.81
N PHE A 54 -1.57 12.41 -6.31
CA PHE A 54 -2.26 13.58 -6.83
C PHE A 54 -1.93 14.83 -6.00
N HIS A 55 -1.55 15.94 -6.66
CA HIS A 55 -1.39 17.22 -6.00
C HIS A 55 -1.74 18.39 -6.94
N ASP A 56 -2.62 19.29 -6.47
CA ASP A 56 -3.01 20.54 -7.14
C ASP A 56 -3.37 20.40 -8.63
N GLY A 57 -4.17 19.36 -8.95
CA GLY A 57 -4.68 19.13 -10.31
C GLY A 57 -3.75 18.33 -11.22
N PHE A 58 -2.60 17.90 -10.73
CA PHE A 58 -1.61 17.11 -11.46
C PHE A 58 -1.38 15.77 -10.78
N LEU A 59 -0.90 14.82 -11.55
CA LEU A 59 -0.26 13.63 -11.02
C LEU A 59 1.25 13.86 -10.93
N PHE A 60 1.83 13.35 -9.86
CA PHE A 60 3.27 13.19 -9.72
C PHE A 60 3.57 11.71 -9.82
N GLU A 61 4.54 11.35 -10.65
CA GLU A 61 4.85 9.98 -10.96
C GLU A 61 6.35 9.70 -10.81
N GLY A 62 6.70 8.69 -10.02
CA GLY A 62 8.03 8.12 -9.96
C GLY A 62 8.13 6.92 -10.91
N THR A 63 9.17 6.88 -11.74
CA THR A 63 9.43 5.77 -12.65
C THR A 63 10.72 5.06 -12.29
N GLY A 64 10.73 3.73 -12.48
CA GLY A 64 11.89 2.87 -12.27
C GLY A 64 12.73 2.67 -13.53
N LEU A 65 13.64 1.69 -13.44
CA LEU A 65 14.63 1.24 -14.39
C LEU A 65 15.93 2.08 -14.38
N ARG A 66 17.07 1.44 -14.08
CA ARG A 66 18.38 2.10 -14.10
C ARG A 66 18.67 2.74 -15.46
N GLY A 67 19.14 3.98 -15.45
CA GLY A 67 19.35 4.79 -16.65
C GLY A 67 18.09 5.43 -17.23
N ARG A 68 16.90 5.17 -16.65
CA ARG A 68 15.61 5.70 -17.11
C ARG A 68 14.72 6.18 -15.96
N SER A 69 15.16 6.05 -14.72
CA SER A 69 14.39 6.47 -13.54
C SER A 69 14.21 7.97 -13.50
N SER A 70 12.98 8.42 -13.26
CA SER A 70 12.65 9.84 -13.22
C SER A 70 11.53 10.12 -12.21
N ILE A 71 11.40 11.39 -11.83
CA ILE A 71 10.23 11.92 -11.12
C ILE A 71 9.61 12.98 -12.01
N ARG A 72 8.30 12.88 -12.26
CA ARG A 72 7.60 13.69 -13.26
C ARG A 72 6.31 14.26 -12.70
N LYS A 73 5.94 15.44 -13.23
CA LYS A 73 4.62 16.06 -13.06
C LYS A 73 3.85 15.92 -14.37
N VAL A 74 2.64 15.38 -14.30
CA VAL A 74 1.85 14.94 -15.46
C VAL A 74 0.47 15.58 -15.42
N GLU A 75 0.03 16.14 -16.56
CA GLU A 75 -1.35 16.56 -16.77
C GLU A 75 -2.25 15.33 -16.92
N ILE A 76 -3.34 15.26 -16.15
CA ILE A 76 -4.24 14.09 -16.14
C ILE A 76 -4.90 13.88 -17.51
N GLU A 77 -5.50 14.94 -18.06
CA GLU A 77 -6.34 14.86 -19.25
C GLU A 77 -5.55 14.45 -20.50
N SER A 78 -4.31 14.87 -20.61
CA SER A 78 -3.48 14.65 -21.79
C SER A 78 -2.41 13.58 -21.61
N GLY A 79 -2.09 13.19 -20.36
CA GLY A 79 -0.93 12.36 -20.05
C GLY A 79 0.41 13.06 -20.30
N LYS A 80 0.41 14.38 -20.57
CA LYS A 80 1.62 15.13 -20.90
C LYS A 80 2.48 15.36 -19.68
N VAL A 81 3.76 15.01 -19.77
CA VAL A 81 4.77 15.37 -18.77
C VAL A 81 5.10 16.87 -18.94
N VAL A 82 4.79 17.66 -17.92
CA VAL A 82 5.02 19.13 -17.92
C VAL A 82 6.28 19.51 -17.17
N GLN A 83 6.79 18.64 -16.32
CA GLN A 83 8.04 18.82 -15.60
C GLN A 83 8.63 17.45 -15.25
N GLN A 84 9.96 17.32 -15.31
CA GLN A 84 10.66 16.09 -15.04
C GLN A 84 12.05 16.38 -14.46
N VAL A 85 12.51 15.48 -13.60
CA VAL A 85 13.92 15.33 -13.20
C VAL A 85 14.31 13.86 -13.32
N ASP A 86 15.44 13.61 -13.98
CA ASP A 86 15.99 12.27 -14.07
C ASP A 86 16.83 11.98 -12.82
N LEU A 87 16.72 10.75 -12.33
CA LEU A 87 17.59 10.25 -11.27
C LEU A 87 18.94 9.80 -11.85
N PRO A 88 19.99 9.70 -11.04
CA PRO A 88 21.28 9.17 -11.51
C PRO A 88 21.14 7.82 -12.22
N ALA A 89 21.94 7.57 -13.24
CA ALA A 89 21.79 6.41 -14.12
C ALA A 89 22.01 5.05 -13.43
N ASP A 90 22.70 5.03 -12.32
CA ASP A 90 22.97 3.85 -11.48
C ASP A 90 21.86 3.56 -10.45
N VAL A 91 20.83 4.43 -10.36
CA VAL A 91 19.73 4.29 -9.39
C VAL A 91 18.49 3.68 -10.03
N PHE A 92 17.80 2.84 -9.29
CA PHE A 92 16.44 2.42 -9.61
C PHE A 92 15.46 3.22 -8.74
N GLY A 93 14.72 4.16 -9.36
CA GLY A 93 13.69 4.96 -8.69
C GLY A 93 12.48 4.12 -8.32
N GLU A 94 11.91 4.41 -7.17
CA GLU A 94 10.78 3.69 -6.59
C GLU A 94 9.66 4.66 -6.15
N GLY A 95 8.97 4.38 -5.06
CA GLY A 95 7.88 5.16 -4.54
C GLY A 95 8.21 6.63 -4.31
N ILE A 96 7.21 7.47 -4.50
CA ILE A 96 7.31 8.92 -4.27
C ILE A 96 6.19 9.40 -3.37
N SER A 97 6.42 10.50 -2.65
CA SER A 97 5.39 11.13 -1.83
C SER A 97 5.66 12.62 -1.67
N GLN A 98 4.62 13.36 -1.30
CA GLN A 98 4.73 14.76 -0.90
C GLN A 98 4.93 14.85 0.62
N TRP A 99 5.63 15.90 1.08
CA TRP A 99 5.60 16.34 2.47
C TRP A 99 5.76 17.86 2.55
N GLY A 100 4.67 18.57 2.79
CA GLY A 100 4.67 20.04 2.74
C GLY A 100 5.04 20.54 1.35
N ASP A 101 6.11 21.31 1.26
CA ASP A 101 6.71 21.82 0.02
C ASP A 101 7.79 20.91 -0.59
N ARG A 102 7.89 19.68 -0.11
CA ARG A 102 8.89 18.69 -0.52
C ARG A 102 8.27 17.59 -1.36
N LEU A 103 9.01 17.14 -2.34
CA LEU A 103 8.77 15.95 -3.14
C LEU A 103 9.86 14.93 -2.77
N ILE A 104 9.46 13.77 -2.24
CA ILE A 104 10.38 12.75 -1.75
C ILE A 104 10.28 11.54 -2.69
N GLY A 105 11.40 11.07 -3.20
CA GLY A 105 11.49 9.83 -3.98
C GLY A 105 12.52 8.89 -3.36
N ILE A 106 12.15 7.62 -3.22
CA ILE A 106 13.02 6.56 -2.71
C ILE A 106 13.59 5.72 -3.83
N THR A 107 14.57 4.88 -3.51
CA THR A 107 15.24 3.97 -4.46
C THR A 107 15.13 2.53 -3.99
N TRP A 108 15.25 1.58 -4.90
CA TRP A 108 15.13 0.16 -4.58
C TRP A 108 16.22 -0.32 -3.60
N THR A 109 17.43 -0.58 -4.11
CA THR A 109 18.53 -1.16 -3.33
C THR A 109 19.61 -0.14 -2.96
N GLU A 110 19.55 1.06 -3.54
CA GLU A 110 20.53 2.11 -3.30
C GLU A 110 20.33 2.83 -1.94
N GLN A 111 19.25 2.47 -1.20
CA GLN A 111 19.00 2.92 0.18
C GLN A 111 19.03 4.45 0.34
N THR A 112 18.57 5.14 -0.69
CA THR A 112 18.63 6.60 -0.77
C THR A 112 17.26 7.20 -1.01
N ALA A 113 16.90 8.19 -0.22
CA ALA A 113 15.76 9.06 -0.46
C ALA A 113 16.24 10.43 -0.96
N TYR A 114 15.73 10.84 -2.12
CA TYR A 114 15.94 12.15 -2.71
C TYR A 114 14.82 13.07 -2.26
N VAL A 115 15.17 14.20 -1.62
CA VAL A 115 14.21 15.21 -1.22
C VAL A 115 14.41 16.41 -2.13
N LEU A 116 13.37 16.73 -2.88
CA LEU A 116 13.34 17.79 -3.87
C LEU A 116 12.39 18.90 -3.40
N ASP A 117 12.58 20.10 -3.88
CA ASP A 117 11.56 21.14 -3.83
C ASP A 117 10.41 20.77 -4.76
N LEU A 118 9.17 20.75 -4.25
CA LEU A 118 7.98 20.27 -4.95
C LEU A 118 7.63 21.08 -6.21
N LYS A 119 7.99 22.39 -6.25
CA LYS A 119 7.69 23.27 -7.38
C LYS A 119 8.75 23.22 -8.46
N THR A 120 10.02 23.20 -8.05
CA THR A 120 11.15 23.36 -8.97
C THR A 120 11.86 22.06 -9.30
N PHE A 121 11.60 20.99 -8.58
CA PHE A 121 12.29 19.70 -8.64
C PHE A 121 13.79 19.77 -8.37
N LYS A 122 14.25 20.89 -7.81
CA LYS A 122 15.65 21.03 -7.41
C LYS A 122 15.93 20.18 -6.18
N LEU A 123 17.02 19.44 -6.22
CA LEU A 123 17.47 18.64 -5.09
C LEU A 123 17.77 19.54 -3.90
N TRP A 124 17.13 19.26 -2.76
CA TRP A 124 17.36 19.93 -1.50
C TRP A 124 18.31 19.14 -0.63
N ARG A 125 18.06 17.82 -0.44
CA ARG A 125 18.90 16.91 0.36
C ARG A 125 18.66 15.47 0.01
N LYS A 126 19.49 14.59 0.59
CA LYS A 126 19.30 13.15 0.56
C LYS A 126 19.25 12.60 1.98
N PHE A 127 18.53 11.49 2.15
CA PHE A 127 18.60 10.65 3.33
C PHE A 127 19.03 9.24 2.93
N SER A 128 19.59 8.51 3.90
CA SER A 128 19.81 7.07 3.76
C SER A 128 18.88 6.31 4.68
N TYR A 129 18.48 5.13 4.26
CA TYR A 129 17.68 4.20 5.05
C TYR A 129 18.19 2.77 4.82
N PRO A 130 18.03 1.84 5.79
CA PRO A 130 18.45 0.45 5.61
C PRO A 130 17.41 -0.36 4.84
N GLY A 131 17.88 -1.36 4.08
CA GLY A 131 17.04 -2.27 3.31
C GLY A 131 16.54 -1.71 1.98
N GLU A 132 15.57 -2.37 1.40
CA GLU A 132 14.93 -1.93 0.17
C GLU A 132 13.87 -0.86 0.43
N GLY A 133 13.54 -0.07 -0.59
CA GLY A 133 12.40 0.82 -0.61
C GLY A 133 11.58 0.54 -1.85
N TRP A 134 10.24 0.34 -1.70
CA TRP A 134 9.32 0.07 -2.81
C TRP A 134 8.27 1.18 -2.94
N GLY A 135 7.27 1.22 -2.08
CA GLY A 135 6.26 2.27 -2.07
C GLY A 135 6.51 3.33 -1.00
N LEU A 136 5.99 4.52 -1.21
CA LEU A 136 6.07 5.63 -0.26
C LEU A 136 4.78 6.45 -0.31
N THR A 137 4.16 6.65 0.85
CA THR A 137 3.06 7.61 1.03
C THR A 137 3.22 8.36 2.35
N HIS A 138 2.25 9.18 2.74
CA HIS A 138 2.29 9.88 4.01
C HIS A 138 0.91 10.04 4.64
N SER A 139 0.87 10.07 5.96
CA SER A 139 -0.24 10.62 6.75
C SER A 139 0.00 12.11 7.01
N ASP A 140 -0.79 12.70 7.89
CA ASP A 140 -0.54 14.05 8.44
C ASP A 140 0.67 14.11 9.39
N LYS A 141 1.25 12.96 9.78
CA LYS A 141 2.29 12.88 10.83
C LYS A 141 3.56 12.16 10.40
N GLU A 142 3.46 11.18 9.54
CA GLU A 142 4.53 10.23 9.25
C GLU A 142 4.56 9.89 7.76
N LEU A 143 5.74 9.60 7.24
CA LEU A 143 5.88 8.87 5.98
C LEU A 143 5.63 7.38 6.23
N VAL A 144 5.06 6.69 5.26
CA VAL A 144 4.83 5.25 5.28
C VAL A 144 5.54 4.62 4.09
N MET A 145 6.39 3.65 4.34
CA MET A 145 7.21 2.99 3.32
C MET A 145 7.00 1.48 3.33
N SER A 146 6.88 0.87 2.17
CA SER A 146 6.92 -0.57 1.93
C SER A 146 8.29 -0.99 1.41
N ASP A 147 8.59 -2.29 1.49
CA ASP A 147 9.83 -2.91 1.02
C ASP A 147 9.62 -4.32 0.46
N GLY A 148 8.39 -4.65 0.04
CA GLY A 148 7.99 -5.96 -0.46
C GLY A 148 7.71 -6.99 0.64
N SER A 149 8.16 -6.75 1.86
CA SER A 149 7.83 -7.57 3.04
C SER A 149 6.40 -7.31 3.53
N PRO A 150 5.87 -8.10 4.47
CA PRO A 150 4.58 -7.81 5.09
C PRO A 150 4.65 -6.68 6.14
N GLU A 151 5.70 -5.88 6.16
CA GLU A 151 5.88 -4.79 7.11
C GLU A 151 5.69 -3.43 6.44
N LEU A 152 4.92 -2.55 7.05
CA LEU A 152 4.92 -1.12 6.72
C LEU A 152 5.79 -0.39 7.74
N ARG A 153 6.73 0.42 7.23
CA ARG A 153 7.68 1.20 8.01
C ARG A 153 7.18 2.63 8.11
N PHE A 154 7.10 3.16 9.32
CA PHE A 154 6.66 4.54 9.58
C PHE A 154 7.86 5.39 9.95
N LEU A 155 8.11 6.45 9.17
CA LEU A 155 9.32 7.24 9.23
C LEU A 155 9.01 8.69 9.61
N ASP A 156 9.92 9.30 10.35
CA ASP A 156 9.91 10.74 10.59
C ASP A 156 10.25 11.49 9.29
N PRO A 157 9.40 12.40 8.82
CA PRO A 157 9.57 13.06 7.52
C PRO A 157 10.74 14.05 7.46
N ASN A 158 11.27 14.47 8.61
CA ASN A 158 12.38 15.43 8.68
C ASN A 158 13.73 14.75 8.80
N THR A 159 13.78 13.56 9.39
CA THR A 159 15.03 12.82 9.63
C THR A 159 15.12 11.52 8.85
N PHE A 160 14.00 11.04 8.30
CA PHE A 160 13.83 9.74 7.62
C PHE A 160 14.13 8.53 8.53
N LYS A 161 14.17 8.75 9.85
CA LYS A 161 14.36 7.69 10.83
C LYS A 161 13.07 6.91 11.03
N GLU A 162 13.19 5.59 11.04
CA GLU A 162 12.08 4.70 11.37
C GLU A 162 11.67 4.88 12.84
N GLN A 163 10.37 5.11 13.05
CA GLN A 163 9.77 5.29 14.38
C GLN A 163 9.04 4.04 14.84
N ARG A 164 8.41 3.31 13.92
CA ARG A 164 7.65 2.07 14.19
C ARG A 164 7.48 1.25 12.92
N ARG A 165 7.11 -0.01 13.12
CA ARG A 165 6.64 -0.92 12.07
C ARG A 165 5.29 -1.50 12.41
N VAL A 166 4.55 -1.86 11.38
CA VAL A 166 3.27 -2.56 11.53
C VAL A 166 3.24 -3.72 10.55
N ARG A 167 3.01 -4.92 11.09
CA ARG A 167 2.88 -6.13 10.27
C ARG A 167 1.50 -6.21 9.65
N VAL A 168 1.45 -6.30 8.33
CA VAL A 168 0.20 -6.39 7.57
C VAL A 168 -0.31 -7.82 7.53
N THR A 169 -1.58 -7.99 7.88
CA THR A 169 -2.24 -9.31 7.91
C THR A 169 -3.65 -9.24 7.36
N ALA A 170 -4.06 -10.27 6.62
CA ALA A 170 -5.44 -10.53 6.22
C ALA A 170 -5.84 -11.91 6.69
N ASP A 171 -7.00 -12.04 7.35
CA ASP A 171 -7.52 -13.31 7.90
C ASP A 171 -6.47 -14.07 8.74
N GLY A 172 -5.67 -13.32 9.52
CA GLY A 172 -4.60 -13.84 10.37
C GLY A 172 -3.32 -14.27 9.64
N LYS A 173 -3.23 -14.10 8.33
CA LYS A 173 -2.04 -14.44 7.52
C LYS A 173 -1.30 -13.17 7.11
N PRO A 174 0.05 -13.16 7.09
CA PRO A 174 0.80 -12.03 6.58
C PRO A 174 0.51 -11.78 5.09
N VAL A 175 0.53 -10.51 4.71
CA VAL A 175 0.41 -10.06 3.31
C VAL A 175 1.74 -9.46 2.92
N ASP A 176 2.51 -10.17 2.13
CA ASP A 176 3.78 -9.73 1.54
C ASP A 176 3.59 -9.10 0.16
N GLN A 177 4.69 -8.75 -0.50
CA GLN A 177 4.73 -8.10 -1.81
C GLN A 177 4.03 -6.73 -1.80
N LEU A 178 3.98 -6.04 -0.64
CA LEU A 178 3.45 -4.69 -0.54
C LEU A 178 4.35 -3.75 -1.35
N ASN A 179 3.76 -3.08 -2.33
CA ASN A 179 4.48 -2.25 -3.28
C ASN A 179 4.04 -0.78 -3.18
N GLU A 180 3.58 -0.19 -4.26
CA GLU A 180 3.17 1.20 -4.29
C GLU A 180 2.04 1.49 -3.28
N LEU A 181 2.10 2.65 -2.64
CA LEU A 181 1.27 3.03 -1.50
C LEU A 181 0.59 4.38 -1.72
N GLU A 182 -0.67 4.47 -1.27
CA GLU A 182 -1.38 5.76 -1.18
C GLU A 182 -2.16 5.88 0.13
N TRP A 183 -2.15 7.07 0.74
CA TRP A 183 -2.93 7.38 1.93
C TRP A 183 -4.32 7.88 1.56
N VAL A 184 -5.36 7.13 1.90
CA VAL A 184 -6.75 7.44 1.53
C VAL A 184 -7.64 7.39 2.76
N GLU A 185 -8.19 8.54 3.17
CA GLU A 185 -9.19 8.65 4.24
C GLU A 185 -8.84 7.91 5.54
N GLY A 186 -7.56 7.90 5.92
CA GLY A 186 -7.07 7.28 7.16
C GLY A 186 -6.63 5.82 7.03
N GLU A 187 -6.67 5.25 5.83
CA GLU A 187 -6.14 3.93 5.50
C GLU A 187 -4.94 4.05 4.56
N VAL A 188 -4.08 3.04 4.57
CA VAL A 188 -3.06 2.85 3.53
C VAL A 188 -3.62 1.90 2.48
N LEU A 189 -3.70 2.37 1.24
CA LEU A 189 -3.91 1.51 0.08
C LEU A 189 -2.56 1.03 -0.42
N ALA A 190 -2.40 -0.26 -0.62
CA ALA A 190 -1.14 -0.87 -1.08
C ALA A 190 -1.38 -1.78 -2.29
N ASN A 191 -0.68 -1.54 -3.39
CA ASN A 191 -0.58 -2.53 -4.45
C ASN A 191 0.10 -3.79 -3.91
N VAL A 192 -0.44 -4.97 -4.21
CA VAL A 192 0.24 -6.24 -3.96
C VAL A 192 0.87 -6.71 -5.27
N TRP A 193 2.20 -6.65 -5.34
CA TRP A 193 2.95 -6.91 -6.57
C TRP A 193 2.62 -8.27 -7.19
N MET A 194 2.62 -8.34 -8.52
CA MET A 194 2.21 -9.49 -9.35
C MET A 194 0.74 -9.88 -9.21
N THR A 195 -0.11 -9.02 -8.63
CA THR A 195 -1.57 -9.22 -8.57
C THR A 195 -2.32 -8.01 -9.11
N ASP A 196 -3.60 -8.18 -9.41
CA ASP A 196 -4.50 -7.07 -9.73
C ASP A 196 -5.29 -6.62 -8.47
N ARG A 197 -4.65 -6.68 -7.28
CA ARG A 197 -5.28 -6.35 -6.00
C ARG A 197 -4.59 -5.21 -5.28
N ILE A 198 -5.41 -4.42 -4.59
CA ILE A 198 -4.97 -3.41 -3.64
C ILE A 198 -5.49 -3.82 -2.26
N ALA A 199 -4.59 -3.84 -1.26
CA ALA A 199 -4.95 -4.01 0.13
C ALA A 199 -5.35 -2.66 0.74
N ARG A 200 -6.48 -2.61 1.46
CA ARG A 200 -6.84 -1.50 2.35
C ARG A 200 -6.36 -1.85 3.75
N ILE A 201 -5.49 -1.05 4.31
CA ILE A 201 -4.75 -1.40 5.53
C ILE A 201 -5.02 -0.36 6.61
N ASP A 202 -5.44 -0.81 7.80
CA ASP A 202 -5.45 0.03 8.99
C ASP A 202 -4.00 0.30 9.44
N PRO A 203 -3.53 1.56 9.39
CA PRO A 203 -2.13 1.89 9.68
C PRO A 203 -1.73 1.73 11.15
N LYS A 204 -2.68 1.54 12.06
CA LYS A 204 -2.43 1.33 13.48
C LYS A 204 -2.19 -0.13 13.81
N THR A 205 -2.97 -1.01 13.20
CA THR A 205 -2.97 -2.44 13.52
C THR A 205 -2.32 -3.31 12.45
N GLY A 206 -2.16 -2.81 11.22
CA GLY A 206 -1.71 -3.58 10.05
C GLY A 206 -2.76 -4.55 9.51
N ARG A 207 -3.97 -4.54 10.07
CA ARG A 207 -5.04 -5.41 9.58
C ARG A 207 -5.54 -4.91 8.23
N VAL A 208 -5.65 -5.80 7.26
CA VAL A 208 -6.35 -5.52 6.01
C VAL A 208 -7.84 -5.43 6.31
N THR A 209 -8.42 -4.26 6.10
CA THR A 209 -9.84 -3.94 6.33
C THR A 209 -10.70 -4.32 5.13
N GLY A 210 -10.08 -4.46 3.96
CA GLY A 210 -10.74 -4.83 2.72
C GLY A 210 -9.75 -4.99 1.57
N TRP A 211 -10.20 -5.65 0.53
CA TRP A 211 -9.50 -5.78 -0.73
C TRP A 211 -10.21 -4.99 -1.82
N ILE A 212 -9.45 -4.38 -2.73
CA ILE A 212 -9.97 -3.86 -3.99
C ILE A 212 -9.45 -4.81 -5.07
N ASP A 213 -10.38 -5.47 -5.78
CA ASP A 213 -10.06 -6.36 -6.89
C ASP A 213 -10.25 -5.62 -8.21
N LEU A 214 -9.13 -5.35 -8.89
CA LEU A 214 -9.06 -4.66 -10.17
C LEU A 214 -8.82 -5.62 -11.34
N SER A 215 -9.09 -6.91 -11.15
CA SER A 215 -8.98 -7.91 -12.20
C SER A 215 -9.78 -7.50 -13.44
N GLY A 216 -9.11 -7.48 -14.59
CA GLY A 216 -9.71 -7.10 -15.88
C GLY A 216 -9.77 -5.58 -16.15
N LEU A 217 -9.26 -4.72 -15.26
CA LEU A 217 -9.21 -3.27 -15.48
C LEU A 217 -8.41 -2.93 -16.77
N LEU A 218 -7.20 -3.47 -16.89
CA LEU A 218 -6.48 -3.49 -18.18
C LEU A 218 -6.42 -4.95 -18.67
N PRO A 219 -7.03 -5.24 -19.85
CA PRO A 219 -6.98 -6.59 -20.41
C PRO A 219 -5.55 -7.07 -20.65
N GLY A 220 -5.30 -8.37 -20.42
CA GLY A 220 -3.96 -8.95 -20.53
C GLY A 220 -3.30 -8.76 -21.90
N ASN A 221 -4.08 -8.75 -22.99
CA ASN A 221 -3.58 -8.49 -24.34
C ASN A 221 -3.13 -7.02 -24.59
N GLN A 222 -3.40 -6.11 -23.65
CA GLN A 222 -2.91 -4.73 -23.67
C GLN A 222 -1.69 -4.52 -22.75
N ARG A 223 -1.24 -5.57 -22.05
CA ARG A 223 -0.01 -5.55 -21.25
C ARG A 223 1.16 -5.98 -22.13
N PRO A 224 2.20 -5.14 -22.32
CA PRO A 224 3.29 -5.43 -23.28
C PRO A 224 4.17 -6.61 -22.87
N ASN A 225 4.28 -6.90 -21.57
CA ASN A 225 5.08 -7.99 -21.02
C ASN A 225 4.60 -8.35 -19.61
N PRO A 226 5.12 -9.42 -18.98
CA PRO A 226 4.74 -9.84 -17.63
C PRO A 226 5.00 -8.82 -16.51
N ASP A 227 5.94 -7.88 -16.70
CA ASP A 227 6.24 -6.84 -15.71
C ASP A 227 5.26 -5.68 -15.76
N ALA A 228 4.39 -5.65 -16.78
CA ALA A 228 3.34 -4.64 -16.94
C ALA A 228 2.16 -4.90 -15.98
N VAL A 229 2.45 -4.86 -14.69
CA VAL A 229 1.50 -5.13 -13.60
C VAL A 229 0.85 -3.85 -13.10
N LEU A 230 -0.30 -4.02 -12.43
CA LEU A 230 -0.94 -2.95 -11.66
C LEU A 230 0.06 -2.37 -10.65
N ASN A 231 0.33 -1.07 -10.72
CA ASN A 231 1.16 -0.33 -9.78
C ASN A 231 1.00 1.16 -9.97
N GLY A 232 0.57 1.85 -8.93
CA GLY A 232 0.30 3.29 -8.93
C GLY A 232 -1.13 3.60 -8.52
N ILE A 233 -1.27 4.29 -7.39
CA ILE A 233 -2.52 4.75 -6.79
C ILE A 233 -2.37 6.23 -6.49
N ALA A 234 -3.37 7.05 -6.84
CA ALA A 234 -3.38 8.45 -6.46
C ALA A 234 -4.80 8.88 -6.03
N TYR A 235 -4.89 9.74 -5.04
CA TYR A 235 -6.16 10.18 -4.49
C TYR A 235 -6.30 11.70 -4.43
N ASP A 236 -7.32 12.23 -5.13
CA ASP A 236 -7.77 13.61 -4.98
C ASP A 236 -8.76 13.71 -3.81
N ALA A 237 -8.27 14.03 -2.63
CA ALA A 237 -9.06 14.11 -1.41
C ALA A 237 -10.17 15.20 -1.47
N LYS A 238 -9.97 16.27 -2.25
CA LYS A 238 -10.96 17.35 -2.37
C LYS A 238 -12.19 16.93 -3.18
N LYS A 239 -11.98 16.17 -4.25
CA LYS A 239 -13.05 15.69 -5.14
C LYS A 239 -13.38 14.21 -4.94
N LYS A 240 -12.69 13.54 -4.03
CA LYS A 240 -12.82 12.09 -3.73
C LYS A 240 -12.67 11.23 -4.98
N ARG A 241 -11.64 11.53 -5.79
CA ARG A 241 -11.34 10.77 -7.00
C ARG A 241 -10.16 9.83 -6.76
N LEU A 242 -10.33 8.58 -7.09
CA LEU A 242 -9.30 7.56 -7.00
C LEU A 242 -8.80 7.21 -8.39
N PHE A 243 -7.49 7.33 -8.58
CA PHE A 243 -6.82 7.01 -9.83
C PHE A 243 -5.92 5.80 -9.65
N VAL A 244 -5.85 4.95 -10.66
CA VAL A 244 -4.98 3.77 -10.69
C VAL A 244 -4.38 3.58 -12.08
N THR A 245 -3.15 3.10 -12.12
CA THR A 245 -2.44 2.73 -13.34
C THR A 245 -1.54 1.51 -13.11
N GLY A 246 -0.64 1.22 -14.01
CA GLY A 246 0.34 0.14 -13.88
C GLY A 246 1.61 0.43 -14.64
N LYS A 247 2.63 -0.36 -14.37
CA LYS A 247 3.93 -0.33 -15.07
C LYS A 247 3.70 -0.54 -16.56
N LEU A 248 4.16 0.39 -17.39
CA LEU A 248 4.05 0.33 -18.86
C LEU A 248 2.59 0.27 -19.36
N TRP A 249 1.62 0.71 -18.56
CA TRP A 249 0.25 0.76 -19.00
C TRP A 249 0.01 2.00 -19.86
N PRO A 250 -0.77 1.89 -20.96
CA PRO A 250 -1.08 3.03 -21.82
C PRO A 250 -2.21 3.91 -21.29
N LYS A 251 -2.78 3.57 -20.12
CA LYS A 251 -3.94 4.25 -19.52
C LYS A 251 -3.81 4.43 -18.02
N LEU A 252 -4.25 5.60 -17.59
CA LEU A 252 -4.64 5.89 -16.22
C LEU A 252 -6.16 5.75 -16.12
N PHE A 253 -6.66 5.16 -15.04
CA PHE A 253 -8.09 4.99 -14.81
C PHE A 253 -8.53 5.77 -13.57
N GLU A 254 -9.58 6.55 -13.69
CA GLU A 254 -10.35 7.05 -12.55
C GLU A 254 -11.43 6.02 -12.24
N ILE A 255 -11.45 5.53 -11.01
CA ILE A 255 -12.34 4.46 -10.58
C ILE A 255 -13.21 4.87 -9.38
N GLN A 256 -14.38 4.27 -9.29
CA GLN A 256 -15.24 4.30 -8.13
C GLN A 256 -15.38 2.89 -7.57
N LEU A 257 -15.16 2.74 -6.26
CA LEU A 257 -15.32 1.44 -5.60
C LEU A 257 -16.80 1.06 -5.50
N THR A 258 -17.10 -0.22 -5.73
CA THR A 258 -18.43 -0.79 -5.52
C THR A 258 -18.64 -1.14 -4.05
N LYS A 259 -19.88 -1.45 -3.66
CA LYS A 259 -20.16 -1.95 -2.31
C LYS A 259 -19.38 -3.22 -2.03
N GLN A 260 -18.97 -3.41 -0.78
CA GLN A 260 -18.34 -4.64 -0.29
C GLN A 260 -19.30 -5.83 -0.49
N ARG A 261 -18.73 -6.96 -0.86
CA ARG A 261 -19.42 -8.24 -0.95
C ARG A 261 -18.92 -9.15 0.17
#